data_3c3fbab12c00e1e6792eb59886b3eab8
#
_entry.id   3c3fbab12c00e1e6792eb59886b3eab8
#
_cell.length_a   1.000
_cell.length_b   1.000
_cell.length_c   1.000
_cell.angle_alpha   90.00
_cell.angle_beta   90.00
_cell.angle_gamma   90.00
#
_symmetry.space_group_name_H-M   'P 1'
#
loop_
_entity.id
_entity.type
_entity.pdbx_description
1 polymer ?
#
loop_
_entity_poly.entity_id
_entity_poly.type
_entity_poly.pdbx_seq_one_letter_code
_entity_poly.pdbx_strand_id
1 'polypeptide(L)'
;MKIRHADRRLERLETGADDGGRWDAAVVKAFRKRMQFLRAAPDERALYAMKSLHYEKRKGNRAHERSLRLNDQWRLIVQIEAAAERVLAVMAIEDYH
;
A
#
# COMPACT_ATOMS: atom_id res chain seq x y z
N MET A 1 -9.54 3.32 6.43
CA MET A 1 -9.63 1.85 6.60
C MET A 1 -8.70 1.40 7.72
N LYS A 2 -9.04 0.29 8.35
CA LYS A 2 -8.16 -0.32 9.32
C LYS A 2 -6.95 -0.95 8.60
N ILE A 3 -5.75 -0.70 9.11
CA ILE A 3 -4.50 -1.11 8.45
C ILE A 3 -3.78 -2.13 9.33
N ARG A 4 -3.24 -3.16 8.68
CA ARG A 4 -2.31 -4.11 9.30
C ARG A 4 -1.04 -4.16 8.45
N HIS A 5 0.11 -4.10 9.06
CA HIS A 5 1.38 -4.28 8.35
C HIS A 5 1.81 -5.74 8.45
N ALA A 6 2.01 -6.39 7.30
CA ALA A 6 2.56 -7.73 7.25
C ALA A 6 4.09 -7.71 7.40
N ASP A 7 4.72 -6.58 7.10
CA ASP A 7 6.17 -6.39 7.21
C ASP A 7 6.45 -5.28 8.21
N ARG A 8 7.14 -5.63 9.29
CA ARG A 8 7.49 -4.68 10.35
C ARG A 8 8.33 -3.51 9.84
N ARG A 9 9.15 -3.74 8.82
CA ARG A 9 9.97 -2.66 8.25
C ARG A 9 9.10 -1.58 7.61
N LEU A 10 8.00 -1.96 6.99
CA LEU A 10 7.07 -1.00 6.40
C LEU A 10 6.30 -0.24 7.48
N GLU A 11 5.95 -0.90 8.57
CA GLU A 11 5.34 -0.21 9.72
C GLU A 11 6.29 0.87 10.25
N ARG A 12 7.56 0.52 10.44
CA ARG A 12 8.57 1.46 10.92
C ARG A 12 8.83 2.58 9.92
N LEU A 13 8.77 2.28 8.63
CA LEU A 13 8.90 3.27 7.58
C LEU A 13 7.76 4.29 7.63
N GLU A 14 6.54 3.83 7.82
CA GLU A 14 5.37 4.70 7.93
C GLU A 14 5.48 5.63 9.14
N THR A 15 5.89 5.12 10.27
CA THR A 15 5.95 5.89 11.51
C THR A 15 7.16 6.82 11.61
N GLY A 16 8.12 6.69 10.69
CA GLY A 16 9.35 7.47 10.72
C GLY A 16 10.46 6.89 11.58
N ALA A 17 10.23 5.72 12.19
CA ALA A 17 11.26 5.02 12.99
C ALA A 17 12.39 4.47 12.11
N ASP A 18 12.12 4.31 10.81
CA ASP A 18 13.09 3.94 9.79
C ASP A 18 13.11 5.07 8.75
N ASP A 19 14.29 5.48 8.31
CA ASP A 19 14.45 6.55 7.33
C ASP A 19 14.34 6.08 5.88
N GLY A 20 14.15 4.78 5.68
CA GLY A 20 13.97 4.21 4.35
C GLY A 20 15.25 3.99 3.58
N GLY A 21 16.36 3.68 4.23
CA GLY A 21 17.65 3.51 3.57
C GLY A 21 17.69 2.55 2.38
N ARG A 22 16.67 1.68 2.21
CA ARG A 22 16.55 0.76 1.06
C ARG A 22 15.94 1.42 -0.18
N TRP A 23 15.18 2.49 0.02
CA TRP A 23 14.48 3.18 -1.07
C TRP A 23 14.90 4.63 -1.10
N ASP A 24 14.83 5.23 -2.27
CA ASP A 24 15.15 6.66 -2.36
C ASP A 24 14.07 7.51 -1.63
N ALA A 25 14.42 8.75 -1.37
CA ALA A 25 13.55 9.64 -0.60
C ALA A 25 12.19 9.87 -1.25
N ALA A 26 12.12 9.84 -2.58
CA ALA A 26 10.86 10.04 -3.30
C ALA A 26 9.91 8.87 -3.09
N VAL A 27 10.42 7.64 -3.06
CA VAL A 27 9.61 6.44 -2.78
C VAL A 27 9.08 6.48 -1.35
N VAL A 28 9.94 6.81 -0.39
CA VAL A 28 9.55 6.91 1.02
C VAL A 28 8.45 7.96 1.21
N LYS A 29 8.62 9.13 0.60
CA LYS A 29 7.63 10.20 0.68
C LYS A 29 6.29 9.77 0.08
N ALA A 30 6.32 9.11 -1.08
CA ALA A 30 5.12 8.61 -1.74
C ALA A 30 4.44 7.54 -0.88
N PHE A 31 5.21 6.63 -0.29
CA PHE A 31 4.68 5.60 0.59
C PHE A 31 3.93 6.21 1.79
N ARG A 32 4.55 7.16 2.48
CA ARG A 32 3.93 7.81 3.64
C ARG A 32 2.65 8.54 3.25
N LYS A 33 2.66 9.21 2.10
CA LYS A 33 1.47 9.91 1.59
C LYS A 33 0.35 8.92 1.26
N ARG A 34 0.67 7.80 0.63
CA ARG A 34 -0.33 6.77 0.32
C ARG A 34 -0.90 6.16 1.60
N MET A 35 -0.08 5.92 2.61
CA MET A 35 -0.55 5.40 3.89
C MET A 35 -1.55 6.33 4.55
N GLN A 36 -1.32 7.64 4.51
CA GLN A 36 -2.29 8.62 5.03
C GLN A 36 -3.63 8.50 4.31
N PHE A 37 -3.61 8.38 2.98
CA PHE A 37 -4.83 8.22 2.21
C PHE A 37 -5.55 6.92 2.56
N LEU A 38 -4.83 5.82 2.67
CA LEU A 38 -5.43 4.51 2.98
C LEU A 38 -6.10 4.52 4.36
N ARG A 39 -5.45 5.14 5.35
CA ARG A 39 -6.03 5.23 6.69
C ARG A 39 -7.29 6.08 6.73
N ALA A 40 -7.34 7.13 5.92
CA ALA A 40 -8.50 8.03 5.86
C ALA A 40 -9.65 7.48 5.00
N ALA A 41 -9.37 6.54 4.10
CA ALA A 41 -10.38 6.00 3.19
C ALA A 41 -11.43 5.20 3.97
N PRO A 42 -12.72 5.40 3.69
CA PRO A 42 -13.78 4.65 4.39
C PRO A 42 -13.83 3.18 4.00
N ASP A 43 -13.57 2.87 2.73
CA ASP A 43 -13.57 1.50 2.22
C ASP A 43 -12.82 1.43 0.89
N GLU A 44 -12.79 0.22 0.30
CA GLU A 44 -12.06 -0.05 -0.94
C GLU A 44 -12.57 0.76 -2.13
N ARG A 45 -13.85 1.14 -2.13
CA ARG A 45 -14.42 1.94 -3.24
C ARG A 45 -13.69 3.27 -3.39
N ALA A 46 -13.29 3.89 -2.28
CA ALA A 46 -12.53 5.13 -2.31
C ALA A 46 -11.17 4.95 -3.01
N LEU A 47 -10.57 3.77 -2.88
CA LEU A 47 -9.29 3.46 -3.53
C LEU A 47 -9.44 3.37 -5.05
N TYR A 48 -10.50 2.72 -5.52
CA TYR A 48 -10.78 2.67 -6.97
C TYR A 48 -11.15 4.03 -7.53
N ALA A 49 -11.82 4.86 -6.75
CA ALA A 49 -12.26 6.18 -7.20
C ALA A 49 -11.11 7.16 -7.38
N MET A 50 -10.02 6.99 -6.65
CA MET A 50 -8.84 7.84 -6.76
C MET A 50 -7.96 7.35 -7.91
N LYS A 51 -8.17 7.87 -9.11
CA LYS A 51 -7.52 7.38 -10.33
C LYS A 51 -5.99 7.41 -10.27
N SER A 52 -5.42 8.41 -9.61
CA SER A 52 -3.97 8.54 -9.51
C SER A 52 -3.30 7.43 -8.70
N LEU A 53 -4.06 6.66 -7.91
CA LEU A 53 -3.54 5.50 -7.20
C LEU A 53 -3.26 4.33 -8.13
N HIS A 54 -3.96 4.24 -9.26
CA HIS A 54 -3.93 3.05 -10.12
C HIS A 54 -4.13 1.77 -9.29
N TYR A 55 -5.19 1.80 -8.46
CA TYR A 55 -5.51 0.66 -7.61
C TYR A 55 -6.06 -0.46 -8.46
N GLU A 56 -5.36 -1.59 -8.49
CA GLU A 56 -5.66 -2.69 -9.41
C GLU A 56 -5.56 -4.04 -8.73
N LYS A 57 -6.45 -4.95 -9.14
CA LYS A 57 -6.35 -6.35 -8.75
C LYS A 57 -5.24 -7.01 -9.56
N ARG A 58 -4.38 -7.78 -8.89
CA ARG A 58 -3.34 -8.54 -9.57
C ARG A 58 -3.94 -9.73 -10.30
N LYS A 59 -3.21 -10.29 -11.27
CA LYS A 59 -3.66 -11.39 -12.11
C LYS A 59 -3.02 -12.71 -11.71
N GLY A 60 -3.61 -13.83 -12.18
CA GLY A 60 -3.06 -15.15 -11.99
C GLY A 60 -3.12 -15.60 -10.53
N ASN A 61 -2.04 -16.22 -10.08
CA ASN A 61 -1.94 -16.73 -8.70
C ASN A 61 -1.80 -15.62 -7.65
N ARG A 62 -1.69 -14.37 -8.09
CA ARG A 62 -1.63 -13.20 -7.20
C ARG A 62 -2.97 -12.44 -7.15
N ALA A 63 -4.06 -13.06 -7.59
CA ALA A 63 -5.37 -12.41 -7.66
C ALA A 63 -5.92 -11.96 -6.30
N HIS A 64 -5.39 -12.51 -5.21
CA HIS A 64 -5.73 -12.10 -3.83
C HIS A 64 -5.07 -10.79 -3.44
N GLU A 65 -4.12 -10.30 -4.24
CA GLU A 65 -3.41 -9.05 -3.99
C GLU A 65 -3.99 -7.91 -4.80
N ARG A 66 -3.76 -6.69 -4.30
CA ARG A 66 -4.01 -5.44 -5.00
C ARG A 66 -2.71 -4.67 -5.06
N SER A 67 -2.54 -3.85 -6.10
CA SER A 67 -1.40 -2.95 -6.19
C SER A 67 -1.88 -1.51 -6.32
N LEU A 68 -1.10 -0.59 -5.77
CA LEU A 68 -1.30 0.83 -6.01
C LEU A 68 0.03 1.50 -6.27
N ARG A 69 -0.04 2.56 -7.08
CA ARG A 69 1.15 3.23 -7.58
C ARG A 69 1.79 4.10 -6.50
N LEU A 70 3.11 3.97 -6.32
CA LEU A 70 3.92 4.93 -5.57
C LEU A 70 4.57 5.94 -6.53
N ASN A 71 5.17 5.43 -7.61
CA ASN A 71 5.71 6.22 -8.72
C ASN A 71 5.76 5.34 -9.97
N ASP A 72 6.47 5.77 -11.02
CA ASP A 72 6.51 5.04 -12.29
C ASP A 72 7.13 3.64 -12.15
N GLN A 73 7.99 3.44 -11.17
CA GLN A 73 8.73 2.19 -10.98
C GLN A 73 8.16 1.32 -9.85
N TRP A 74 7.66 1.93 -8.77
CA TRP A 74 7.36 1.21 -7.54
C TRP A 74 5.87 1.14 -7.27
N ARG A 75 5.44 -0.04 -6.78
CA ARG A 75 4.05 -0.32 -6.38
C ARG A 75 4.00 -0.75 -4.93
N LEU A 76 2.95 -0.35 -4.25
CA LEU A 76 2.62 -0.86 -2.93
C LEU A 76 1.65 -2.04 -3.10
N ILE A 77 2.01 -3.18 -2.54
CA ILE A 77 1.19 -4.39 -2.61
C ILE A 77 0.40 -4.51 -1.31
N VAL A 78 -0.90 -4.67 -1.45
CA VAL A 78 -1.82 -4.80 -0.31
C VAL A 78 -2.76 -5.97 -0.52
N GLN A 79 -3.41 -6.41 0.55
CA GLN A 79 -4.48 -7.41 0.50
C GLN A 79 -5.65 -6.90 1.33
N ILE A 80 -6.86 -7.22 0.90
CA ILE A 80 -8.06 -6.96 1.70
C ILE A 80 -8.39 -8.24 2.44
N GLU A 81 -8.38 -8.17 3.75
CA GLU A 81 -8.71 -9.30 4.60
C GLU A 81 -10.20 -9.31 4.92
N ALA A 82 -10.87 -10.45 4.68
CA ALA A 82 -12.26 -10.63 4.99
C ALA A 82 -12.40 -11.00 6.47
N ALA A 83 -12.62 -9.99 7.30
CA ALA A 83 -12.89 -10.17 8.72
C ALA A 83 -14.18 -9.43 9.04
N ALA A 84 -14.64 -9.46 10.31
CA ALA A 84 -15.80 -8.71 10.75
C ALA A 84 -15.68 -7.22 10.40
N GLU A 85 -14.47 -6.68 10.48
CA GLU A 85 -14.10 -5.40 9.89
C GLU A 85 -13.11 -5.67 8.76
N ARG A 86 -13.30 -5.01 7.61
CA ARG A 86 -12.35 -5.13 6.53
C ARG A 86 -11.04 -4.46 6.91
N VAL A 87 -9.96 -5.22 6.83
CA VAL A 87 -8.62 -4.77 7.13
C VAL A 87 -7.80 -4.79 5.86
N LEU A 88 -7.08 -3.72 5.59
CA LEU A 88 -6.11 -3.67 4.50
C LEU A 88 -4.75 -4.04 5.07
N ALA A 89 -4.19 -5.14 4.57
CA ALA A 89 -2.86 -5.59 4.96
C ALA A 89 -1.83 -5.02 3.99
N VAL A 90 -0.85 -4.28 4.52
CA VAL A 90 0.26 -3.74 3.72
C VAL A 90 1.34 -4.81 3.65
N MET A 91 1.59 -5.32 2.45
CA MET A 91 2.42 -6.51 2.23
C MET A 91 3.86 -6.17 1.84
N ALA A 92 4.05 -5.32 0.83
CA ALA A 92 5.38 -5.09 0.27
C ALA A 92 5.40 -3.86 -0.62
N ILE A 93 6.61 -3.33 -0.85
CA ILE A 93 6.88 -2.38 -1.92
C ILE A 93 7.63 -3.16 -2.99
N GLU A 94 7.07 -3.21 -4.19
CA GLU A 94 7.63 -3.99 -5.29
C GLU A 94 7.98 -3.12 -6.49
N ASP A 95 9.02 -3.54 -7.21
CA ASP A 95 9.34 -2.98 -8.52
C ASP A 95 8.25 -3.41 -9.51
N TYR A 96 7.78 -2.46 -10.32
CA TYR A 96 6.70 -2.70 -11.27
C TYR A 96 7.10 -3.65 -12.40
N HIS A 97 8.37 -3.71 -12.73
CA HIS A 97 8.87 -4.50 -13.86
C HIS A 97 8.88 -6.00 -13.58
#